data_75b51b94aa80eec5a6fefff675f47bcc
#
_entry.id   75b51b94aa80eec5a6fefff675f47bcc
#
_cell.length_a   1.000
_cell.length_b   1.000
_cell.length_c   1.000
_cell.angle_alpha   90.00
_cell.angle_beta   90.00
_cell.angle_gamma   90.00
#
_symmetry.space_group_name_H-M   'P 1'
#
loop_
_entity.id
_entity.type
_entity.pdbx_description
1 polymer ?
#
loop_
_entity_poly.entity_id
_entity_poly.type
_entity_poly.pdbx_seq_one_letter_code
_entity_poly.pdbx_strand_id
1 'polypeptide(L)'
;MQLETFEEGKLNRSIFEQIDVGGKGINVSVALKHLGRISTPLGYVAGFTGDEIEKRVSSHGLIPDFIKLDHGQSRINIKMKHLEETEINASGPTVEKEDIEKLYVKLEHLSEGDILILSGSMASGVDHNFYADVMKYLEGRKIRIVVDAVGSVLKTVLPYHPYLIKPNQYELSEIFGQEVLEEQVEEYACKLVSMGAQNVLVSLGTKGALLANQKIFHCNAPSGEVLNSVGAGDSMVAAFLVSKLNGEDDQIALEKSVAMGSATAFSYGIAEQEAVDILYKEMVK
;
A
#
# COMPACT_ATOMS: atom_id res chain seq x y z
N MET A 1 8.44 -13.17 13.07
CA MET A 1 9.23 -14.04 13.97
C MET A 1 10.32 -13.22 14.64
N GLN A 2 10.56 -13.42 15.94
CA GLN A 2 11.67 -12.78 16.67
C GLN A 2 12.65 -13.86 17.13
N LEU A 3 13.93 -13.59 16.99
CA LEU A 3 15.03 -14.49 17.34
C LEU A 3 15.96 -13.80 18.35
N GLU A 4 16.48 -14.55 19.33
CA GLU A 4 17.56 -14.03 20.20
C GLU A 4 18.91 -14.01 19.45
N THR A 5 19.16 -15.04 18.65
CA THR A 5 20.36 -15.20 17.83
C THR A 5 19.97 -15.72 16.46
N PHE A 6 20.68 -15.29 15.42
CA PHE A 6 20.56 -15.85 14.08
C PHE A 6 21.94 -16.29 13.59
N GLU A 7 22.07 -17.58 13.27
CA GLU A 7 23.30 -18.14 12.72
C GLU A 7 22.98 -18.88 11.42
N GLU A 8 23.59 -18.43 10.33
CA GLU A 8 23.45 -19.08 9.03
C GLU A 8 23.98 -20.53 9.08
N GLY A 9 23.25 -21.45 8.46
CA GLY A 9 23.61 -22.87 8.40
C GLY A 9 23.35 -23.66 9.69
N LYS A 10 22.74 -23.04 10.71
CA LYS A 10 22.41 -23.69 11.98
C LYS A 10 20.90 -23.72 12.25
N LEU A 11 20.50 -24.52 13.24
CA LEU A 11 19.13 -24.53 13.75
C LEU A 11 18.92 -23.29 14.61
N ASN A 12 18.06 -22.40 14.15
CA ASN A 12 17.62 -21.21 14.88
C ASN A 12 16.21 -21.45 15.44
N ARG A 13 15.92 -20.91 16.63
CA ARG A 13 14.61 -21.02 17.28
C ARG A 13 14.06 -19.62 17.55
N SER A 14 12.79 -19.42 17.19
CA SER A 14 12.09 -18.18 17.50
C SER A 14 11.71 -18.14 18.98
N ILE A 15 11.72 -16.93 19.54
CA ILE A 15 11.18 -16.64 20.88
C ILE A 15 9.78 -16.01 20.80
N PHE A 16 9.39 -15.50 19.64
CA PHE A 16 8.05 -14.97 19.37
C PHE A 16 7.67 -15.20 17.91
N GLU A 17 6.42 -15.59 17.71
CA GLU A 17 5.83 -15.78 16.38
C GLU A 17 4.47 -15.12 16.31
N GLN A 18 4.22 -14.43 15.20
CA GLN A 18 2.92 -13.87 14.86
C GLN A 18 2.65 -14.14 13.38
N ILE A 19 1.41 -14.46 13.05
CA ILE A 19 0.95 -14.69 11.69
C ILE A 19 -0.16 -13.72 11.40
N ASP A 20 0.10 -12.80 10.47
CA ASP A 20 -0.87 -11.81 10.01
C ASP A 20 -1.20 -12.04 8.54
N VAL A 21 -2.41 -11.65 8.14
CA VAL A 21 -2.72 -11.50 6.73
C VAL A 21 -1.97 -10.29 6.20
N GLY A 22 -1.34 -10.44 5.04
CA GLY A 22 -0.52 -9.38 4.44
C GLY A 22 -0.92 -9.09 3.00
N GLY A 23 -0.31 -8.05 2.47
CA GLY A 23 -0.51 -7.53 1.13
C GLY A 23 -1.02 -6.09 1.17
N LYS A 24 -0.37 -5.21 0.39
CA LYS A 24 -0.68 -3.77 0.39
C LYS A 24 -2.18 -3.48 0.24
N GLY A 25 -2.86 -4.12 -0.72
CA GLY A 25 -4.30 -3.93 -0.95
C GLY A 25 -5.17 -4.36 0.24
N ILE A 26 -4.79 -5.44 0.93
CA ILE A 26 -5.47 -5.88 2.15
C ILE A 26 -5.24 -4.87 3.27
N ASN A 27 -4.01 -4.41 3.46
CA ASN A 27 -3.67 -3.40 4.49
C ASN A 27 -4.46 -2.11 4.26
N VAL A 28 -4.54 -1.62 3.01
CA VAL A 28 -5.37 -0.45 2.67
C VAL A 28 -6.84 -0.71 3.00
N SER A 29 -7.37 -1.91 2.70
CA SER A 29 -8.76 -2.26 2.98
C SER A 29 -9.06 -2.32 4.48
N VAL A 30 -8.14 -2.85 5.29
CA VAL A 30 -8.26 -2.84 6.76
C VAL A 30 -8.22 -1.40 7.28
N ALA A 31 -7.28 -0.59 6.80
CA ALA A 31 -7.17 0.82 7.18
C ALA A 31 -8.43 1.61 6.82
N LEU A 32 -8.99 1.43 5.61
CA LEU A 32 -10.25 2.02 5.20
C LEU A 32 -11.40 1.62 6.14
N LYS A 33 -11.46 0.34 6.52
CA LYS A 33 -12.47 -0.18 7.44
C LYS A 33 -12.37 0.48 8.81
N HIS A 34 -11.17 0.62 9.38
CA HIS A 34 -10.93 1.32 10.64
C HIS A 34 -11.32 2.80 10.57
N LEU A 35 -11.19 3.43 9.40
CA LEU A 35 -11.62 4.79 9.11
C LEU A 35 -13.11 4.89 8.68
N GLY A 36 -13.92 3.85 8.90
CA GLY A 36 -15.36 3.84 8.64
C GLY A 36 -15.76 3.76 7.16
N ARG A 37 -14.86 3.28 6.28
CA ARG A 37 -15.13 3.07 4.86
C ARG A 37 -15.07 1.59 4.50
N ILE A 38 -15.91 1.18 3.57
CA ILE A 38 -15.95 -0.21 3.09
C ILE A 38 -15.23 -0.28 1.73
N SER A 39 -14.43 -1.31 1.56
CA SER A 39 -13.81 -1.66 0.28
C SER A 39 -13.88 -3.17 0.07
N THR A 40 -13.76 -3.60 -1.18
CA THR A 40 -13.74 -5.02 -1.56
C THR A 40 -12.32 -5.39 -1.97
N PRO A 41 -11.58 -6.16 -1.14
CA PRO A 41 -10.27 -6.69 -1.54
C PRO A 41 -10.39 -7.62 -2.74
N LEU A 42 -9.66 -7.31 -3.82
CA LEU A 42 -9.49 -8.13 -5.00
C LEU A 42 -8.06 -8.65 -5.08
N GLY A 43 -7.88 -9.81 -5.70
CA GLY A 43 -6.57 -10.42 -5.92
C GLY A 43 -6.68 -11.90 -6.17
N TYR A 44 -5.52 -12.55 -6.27
CA TYR A 44 -5.43 -13.98 -6.50
C TYR A 44 -5.01 -14.71 -5.23
N VAL A 45 -5.70 -15.80 -4.92
CA VAL A 45 -5.39 -16.67 -3.79
C VAL A 45 -5.29 -18.13 -4.27
N ALA A 46 -4.47 -18.94 -3.61
CA ALA A 46 -4.25 -20.34 -3.97
C ALA A 46 -4.02 -21.22 -2.75
N GLY A 47 -4.54 -22.45 -2.79
CA GLY A 47 -4.32 -23.50 -1.81
C GLY A 47 -4.72 -23.11 -0.39
N PHE A 48 -4.26 -23.90 0.60
CA PHE A 48 -4.67 -23.71 2.00
C PHE A 48 -4.25 -22.34 2.57
N THR A 49 -3.14 -21.77 2.10
CA THR A 49 -2.71 -20.43 2.51
C THR A 49 -3.65 -19.37 1.95
N GLY A 50 -4.20 -19.58 0.75
CA GLY A 50 -5.22 -18.72 0.16
C GLY A 50 -6.53 -18.76 0.94
N ASP A 51 -6.98 -19.95 1.36
CA ASP A 51 -8.19 -20.10 2.19
C ASP A 51 -8.01 -19.43 3.56
N GLU A 52 -6.82 -19.53 4.16
CA GLU A 52 -6.52 -18.85 5.43
C GLU A 52 -6.48 -17.31 5.26
N ILE A 53 -5.96 -16.80 4.13
CA ILE A 53 -6.01 -15.36 3.82
C ILE A 53 -7.46 -14.90 3.74
N GLU A 54 -8.31 -15.57 2.98
CA GLU A 54 -9.73 -15.22 2.83
C GLU A 54 -10.46 -15.21 4.17
N LYS A 55 -10.22 -16.23 5.01
CA LYS A 55 -10.76 -16.34 6.36
C LYS A 55 -10.33 -15.17 7.25
N ARG A 56 -9.04 -14.83 7.27
CA ARG A 56 -8.52 -13.72 8.09
C ARG A 56 -9.01 -12.37 7.60
N VAL A 57 -9.04 -12.13 6.29
CA VAL A 57 -9.62 -10.91 5.71
C VAL A 57 -11.08 -10.77 6.13
N SER A 58 -11.84 -11.86 6.07
CA SER A 58 -13.23 -11.87 6.53
C SER A 58 -13.37 -11.61 8.03
N SER A 59 -12.43 -12.08 8.85
CA SER A 59 -12.44 -11.81 10.31
C SER A 59 -12.20 -10.34 10.66
N HIS A 60 -11.57 -9.56 9.77
CA HIS A 60 -11.50 -8.10 9.86
C HIS A 60 -12.83 -7.41 9.46
N GLY A 61 -13.87 -8.18 9.14
CA GLY A 61 -15.17 -7.65 8.70
C GLY A 61 -15.15 -7.09 7.28
N LEU A 62 -14.21 -7.52 6.46
CA LEU A 62 -14.14 -7.24 5.03
C LEU A 62 -14.84 -8.35 4.25
N ILE A 63 -15.31 -8.03 3.06
CA ILE A 63 -15.89 -8.99 2.12
C ILE A 63 -14.96 -9.09 0.91
N PRO A 64 -14.01 -10.05 0.91
CA PRO A 64 -13.10 -10.22 -0.21
C PRO A 64 -13.82 -10.84 -1.41
N ASP A 65 -13.39 -10.45 -2.60
CA ASP A 65 -13.83 -11.04 -3.86
C ASP A 65 -12.62 -11.61 -4.63
N PHE A 66 -11.89 -12.52 -3.98
CA PHE A 66 -10.66 -13.11 -4.52
C PHE A 66 -10.95 -14.09 -5.66
N ILE A 67 -10.01 -14.19 -6.58
CA ILE A 67 -9.96 -15.20 -7.63
C ILE A 67 -9.13 -16.37 -7.11
N LYS A 68 -9.76 -17.53 -6.96
CA LYS A 68 -9.07 -18.76 -6.54
C LYS A 68 -8.37 -19.38 -7.73
N LEU A 69 -7.07 -19.59 -7.60
CA LEU A 69 -6.26 -20.29 -8.59
C LEU A 69 -6.30 -21.80 -8.31
N ASP A 70 -6.31 -22.58 -9.37
CA ASP A 70 -6.41 -24.04 -9.28
C ASP A 70 -5.12 -24.69 -8.77
N HIS A 71 -3.97 -23.99 -8.86
CA HIS A 71 -2.65 -24.52 -8.56
C HIS A 71 -1.83 -23.57 -7.69
N GLY A 72 -0.87 -24.15 -6.96
CA GLY A 72 0.08 -23.42 -6.13
C GLY A 72 -0.46 -23.10 -4.74
N GLN A 73 0.23 -22.20 -4.07
CA GLN A 73 -0.08 -21.72 -2.73
C GLN A 73 0.13 -20.20 -2.69
N SER A 74 -0.78 -19.46 -2.06
CA SER A 74 -0.53 -18.05 -1.75
C SER A 74 0.76 -17.92 -0.95
N ARG A 75 1.57 -16.92 -1.28
CA ARG A 75 2.91 -16.78 -0.69
C ARG A 75 2.85 -16.52 0.82
N ILE A 76 3.83 -17.06 1.51
CA ILE A 76 4.13 -16.73 2.90
C ILE A 76 5.42 -15.90 2.88
N ASN A 77 5.36 -14.70 3.40
CA ASN A 77 6.53 -13.87 3.60
C ASN A 77 6.97 -13.98 5.07
N ILE A 78 8.26 -14.15 5.29
CA ILE A 78 8.84 -14.25 6.63
C ILE A 78 9.55 -12.94 6.93
N LYS A 79 9.13 -12.27 8.02
CA LYS A 79 9.85 -11.13 8.60
C LYS A 79 10.54 -11.61 9.85
N MET A 80 11.85 -11.52 9.85
CA MET A 80 12.73 -11.98 10.91
C MET A 80 13.33 -10.76 11.59
N LYS A 81 13.09 -10.59 12.88
CA LYS A 81 13.65 -9.53 13.70
C LYS A 81 14.70 -10.12 14.63
N HIS A 82 15.94 -9.69 14.46
CA HIS A 82 17.07 -10.00 15.32
C HIS A 82 17.78 -8.68 15.64
N LEU A 83 18.97 -8.41 15.13
CA LEU A 83 19.64 -7.10 15.22
C LEU A 83 19.05 -6.11 14.21
N GLU A 84 18.80 -6.59 13.02
CA GLU A 84 18.12 -5.88 11.93
C GLU A 84 16.93 -6.69 11.45
N GLU A 85 15.98 -6.05 10.77
CA GLU A 85 14.85 -6.71 10.16
C GLU A 85 15.27 -7.34 8.83
N THR A 86 15.07 -8.65 8.70
CA THR A 86 15.33 -9.40 7.47
C THR A 86 14.02 -9.94 6.92
N GLU A 87 13.77 -9.72 5.63
CA GLU A 87 12.58 -10.22 4.95
C GLU A 87 12.94 -11.32 3.95
N ILE A 88 12.17 -12.43 3.98
CA ILE A 88 12.22 -13.49 2.98
C ILE A 88 10.86 -13.54 2.31
N ASN A 89 10.79 -13.11 1.07
CA ASN A 89 9.57 -12.99 0.32
C ASN A 89 9.47 -14.12 -0.72
N ALA A 90 8.45 -14.98 -0.58
CA ALA A 90 8.18 -16.03 -1.56
C ALA A 90 7.54 -15.44 -2.84
N SER A 91 7.72 -16.12 -3.98
CA SER A 91 7.17 -15.69 -5.27
C SER A 91 5.65 -15.84 -5.35
N GLY A 92 5.07 -16.81 -4.66
CA GLY A 92 3.64 -17.14 -4.76
C GLY A 92 3.31 -17.97 -6.01
N PRO A 93 2.01 -18.20 -6.27
CA PRO A 93 1.54 -18.97 -7.42
C PRO A 93 1.70 -18.18 -8.72
N THR A 94 1.80 -18.88 -9.83
CA THR A 94 1.73 -18.28 -11.16
C THR A 94 0.27 -17.99 -11.50
N VAL A 95 0.00 -16.81 -12.03
CA VAL A 95 -1.31 -16.39 -12.53
C VAL A 95 -1.34 -16.64 -14.03
N GLU A 96 -2.31 -17.41 -14.49
CA GLU A 96 -2.48 -17.74 -15.90
C GLU A 96 -3.36 -16.68 -16.60
N LYS A 97 -3.37 -16.71 -17.92
CA LYS A 97 -4.11 -15.73 -18.71
C LYS A 97 -5.61 -15.75 -18.43
N GLU A 98 -6.18 -16.92 -18.24
CA GLU A 98 -7.58 -17.11 -17.91
C GLU A 98 -7.95 -16.49 -16.55
N ASP A 99 -7.03 -16.47 -15.61
CA ASP A 99 -7.25 -15.84 -14.30
C ASP A 99 -7.18 -14.30 -14.41
N ILE A 100 -6.32 -13.79 -15.29
CA ILE A 100 -6.29 -12.37 -15.61
C ILE A 100 -7.62 -11.93 -16.25
N GLU A 101 -8.19 -12.74 -17.15
CA GLU A 101 -9.50 -12.47 -17.76
C GLU A 101 -10.62 -12.43 -16.69
N LYS A 102 -10.59 -13.32 -15.69
CA LYS A 102 -11.53 -13.27 -14.55
C LYS A 102 -11.44 -11.96 -13.78
N LEU A 103 -10.23 -11.38 -13.63
CA LEU A 103 -10.07 -10.09 -12.98
C LEU A 103 -10.69 -8.97 -13.83
N TYR A 104 -10.49 -8.95 -15.14
CA TYR A 104 -11.12 -7.96 -16.02
C TYR A 104 -12.66 -8.01 -15.94
N VAL A 105 -13.26 -9.20 -15.84
CA VAL A 105 -14.71 -9.35 -15.63
C VAL A 105 -15.15 -8.66 -14.33
N LYS A 106 -14.37 -8.77 -13.23
CA LYS A 106 -14.68 -8.06 -11.98
C LYS A 106 -14.55 -6.53 -12.15
N LEU A 107 -13.54 -6.07 -12.89
CA LEU A 107 -13.32 -4.64 -13.15
C LEU A 107 -14.44 -4.02 -14.03
N GLU A 108 -15.18 -4.81 -14.79
CA GLU A 108 -16.33 -4.34 -15.56
C GLU A 108 -17.47 -3.79 -14.69
N HIS A 109 -17.57 -4.23 -13.44
CA HIS A 109 -18.59 -3.76 -12.50
C HIS A 109 -18.27 -2.38 -11.90
N LEU A 110 -17.06 -1.85 -12.13
CA LEU A 110 -16.71 -0.51 -11.70
C LEU A 110 -17.45 0.56 -12.49
N SER A 111 -17.91 1.60 -11.82
CA SER A 111 -18.73 2.68 -12.35
C SER A 111 -18.14 4.06 -12.04
N GLU A 112 -18.70 5.11 -12.66
CA GLU A 112 -18.33 6.49 -12.38
C GLU A 112 -18.41 6.81 -10.88
N GLY A 113 -17.34 7.37 -10.35
CA GLY A 113 -17.19 7.74 -8.94
C GLY A 113 -16.50 6.68 -8.07
N ASP A 114 -16.37 5.44 -8.54
CA ASP A 114 -15.62 4.41 -7.83
C ASP A 114 -14.14 4.74 -7.74
N ILE A 115 -13.47 4.15 -6.76
CA ILE A 115 -12.02 4.24 -6.57
C ILE A 115 -11.43 2.83 -6.69
N LEU A 116 -10.53 2.66 -7.65
CA LEU A 116 -9.73 1.44 -7.78
C LEU A 116 -8.34 1.68 -7.20
N ILE A 117 -7.90 0.81 -6.30
CA ILE A 117 -6.57 0.87 -5.71
C ILE A 117 -5.75 -0.31 -6.25
N LEU A 118 -4.76 0.00 -7.08
CA LEU A 118 -3.78 -0.96 -7.61
C LEU A 118 -2.55 -0.93 -6.72
N SER A 119 -2.29 -1.99 -5.98
CA SER A 119 -1.20 -1.97 -5.00
C SER A 119 -0.44 -3.29 -4.92
N GLY A 120 0.85 -3.18 -4.62
CA GLY A 120 1.76 -4.30 -4.48
C GLY A 120 2.58 -4.59 -5.74
N SER A 121 3.34 -5.68 -5.66
CA SER A 121 4.14 -6.20 -6.77
C SER A 121 3.32 -7.08 -7.68
N MET A 122 3.73 -7.18 -8.95
CA MET A 122 3.15 -8.13 -9.89
C MET A 122 3.33 -9.57 -9.40
N ALA A 123 2.28 -10.37 -9.54
CA ALA A 123 2.37 -11.82 -9.33
C ALA A 123 3.17 -12.48 -10.46
N SER A 124 3.70 -13.69 -10.21
CA SER A 124 4.31 -14.49 -11.27
C SER A 124 3.31 -14.74 -12.39
N GLY A 125 3.74 -14.61 -13.63
CA GLY A 125 2.89 -14.73 -14.84
C GLY A 125 2.15 -13.45 -15.23
N VAL A 126 2.16 -12.40 -14.40
CA VAL A 126 1.54 -11.10 -14.72
C VAL A 126 2.58 -10.15 -15.31
N ASP A 127 2.24 -9.54 -16.46
CA ASP A 127 3.12 -8.60 -17.14
C ASP A 127 3.40 -7.36 -16.30
N HIS A 128 4.60 -6.80 -16.46
CA HIS A 128 5.03 -5.58 -15.77
C HIS A 128 4.14 -4.37 -16.07
N ASN A 129 3.54 -4.29 -17.24
CA ASN A 129 2.65 -3.22 -17.66
C ASN A 129 1.20 -3.43 -17.23
N PHE A 130 0.88 -4.49 -16.50
CA PHE A 130 -0.49 -4.87 -16.18
C PHE A 130 -1.31 -3.73 -15.55
N TYR A 131 -0.72 -2.94 -14.65
CA TYR A 131 -1.44 -1.79 -14.07
C TYR A 131 -1.72 -0.70 -15.11
N ALA A 132 -0.80 -0.47 -16.03
CA ALA A 132 -1.02 0.45 -17.14
C ALA A 132 -2.13 -0.07 -18.08
N ASP A 133 -2.17 -1.37 -18.35
CA ASP A 133 -3.21 -1.99 -19.17
C ASP A 133 -4.59 -1.90 -18.49
N VAL A 134 -4.67 -2.12 -17.18
CA VAL A 134 -5.90 -1.90 -16.40
C VAL A 134 -6.35 -0.45 -16.47
N MET A 135 -5.44 0.52 -16.30
CA MET A 135 -5.78 1.94 -16.40
C MET A 135 -6.28 2.31 -17.79
N LYS A 136 -5.62 1.82 -18.83
CA LYS A 136 -6.06 1.99 -20.22
C LYS A 136 -7.44 1.36 -20.48
N TYR A 137 -7.69 0.17 -19.95
CA TYR A 137 -8.98 -0.52 -20.07
C TYR A 137 -10.14 0.27 -19.43
N LEU A 138 -9.86 0.96 -18.33
CA LEU A 138 -10.84 1.74 -17.57
C LEU A 138 -10.92 3.20 -18.04
N GLU A 139 -10.14 3.60 -19.06
CA GLU A 139 -10.12 4.96 -19.57
C GLU A 139 -11.52 5.44 -19.97
N GLY A 140 -11.86 6.67 -19.64
CA GLY A 140 -13.16 7.29 -19.92
C GLY A 140 -14.30 6.91 -18.97
N ARG A 141 -14.13 5.92 -18.07
CA ARG A 141 -15.17 5.51 -17.10
C ARG A 141 -15.26 6.42 -15.87
N LYS A 142 -14.43 7.46 -15.76
CA LYS A 142 -14.37 8.41 -14.63
C LYS A 142 -14.16 7.74 -13.26
N ILE A 143 -13.37 6.68 -13.24
CA ILE A 143 -12.92 5.97 -12.04
C ILE A 143 -11.64 6.65 -11.56
N ARG A 144 -11.51 6.90 -10.26
CA ARG A 144 -10.26 7.36 -9.68
C ARG A 144 -9.34 6.17 -9.43
N ILE A 145 -8.16 6.17 -10.04
CA ILE A 145 -7.21 5.05 -9.90
C ILE A 145 -6.03 5.51 -9.06
N VAL A 146 -5.80 4.80 -7.96
CA VAL A 146 -4.69 4.97 -7.03
C VAL A 146 -3.68 3.87 -7.31
N VAL A 147 -2.38 4.22 -7.36
CA VAL A 147 -1.33 3.22 -7.59
C VAL A 147 -0.27 3.31 -6.50
N ASP A 148 -0.11 2.25 -5.72
CA ASP A 148 0.94 2.08 -4.72
C ASP A 148 1.76 0.82 -5.04
N ALA A 149 2.73 0.96 -5.94
CA ALA A 149 3.54 -0.11 -6.48
C ALA A 149 5.03 0.24 -6.48
N VAL A 150 5.87 -0.73 -6.78
CA VAL A 150 7.33 -0.53 -6.90
C VAL A 150 7.67 0.46 -8.03
N GLY A 151 8.81 1.15 -7.91
CA GLY A 151 9.15 2.30 -8.73
C GLY A 151 9.07 2.11 -10.23
N SER A 152 9.50 0.96 -10.76
CA SER A 152 9.44 0.68 -12.21
C SER A 152 8.00 0.59 -12.73
N VAL A 153 7.08 0.02 -11.96
CA VAL A 153 5.65 -0.06 -12.31
C VAL A 153 5.00 1.32 -12.24
N LEU A 154 5.35 2.14 -11.23
CA LEU A 154 4.84 3.51 -11.15
C LEU A 154 5.12 4.32 -12.42
N LYS A 155 6.30 4.13 -13.01
CA LYS A 155 6.65 4.85 -14.25
C LYS A 155 5.74 4.50 -15.42
N THR A 156 5.26 3.25 -15.51
CA THR A 156 4.39 2.82 -16.62
C THR A 156 2.98 3.38 -16.55
N VAL A 157 2.49 3.74 -15.36
CA VAL A 157 1.12 4.23 -15.14
C VAL A 157 0.97 5.73 -15.26
N LEU A 158 2.06 6.51 -15.18
CA LEU A 158 2.02 7.97 -15.21
C LEU A 158 1.31 8.55 -16.45
N PRO A 159 1.51 8.02 -17.69
CA PRO A 159 0.80 8.50 -18.88
C PRO A 159 -0.73 8.37 -18.80
N TYR A 160 -1.25 7.54 -17.90
CA TYR A 160 -2.69 7.32 -17.69
C TYR A 160 -3.29 8.13 -16.55
N HIS A 161 -2.55 9.12 -16.04
CA HIS A 161 -2.99 10.10 -15.04
C HIS A 161 -3.57 9.50 -13.76
N PRO A 162 -2.81 8.67 -13.00
CA PRO A 162 -3.27 8.14 -11.74
C PRO A 162 -3.70 9.26 -10.79
N TYR A 163 -4.83 9.04 -10.09
CA TYR A 163 -5.35 10.01 -9.11
C TYR A 163 -4.40 10.24 -7.95
N LEU A 164 -3.78 9.18 -7.45
CA LEU A 164 -2.76 9.22 -6.41
C LEU A 164 -1.69 8.17 -6.68
N ILE A 165 -0.45 8.55 -6.49
CA ILE A 165 0.66 7.61 -6.32
C ILE A 165 1.34 7.89 -4.98
N LYS A 166 1.90 6.83 -4.34
CA LYS A 166 2.58 6.97 -3.06
C LYS A 166 3.98 6.34 -3.07
N PRO A 167 4.99 6.97 -3.65
CA PRO A 167 6.38 6.53 -3.48
C PRO A 167 6.94 6.92 -2.11
N ASN A 168 7.97 6.19 -1.65
CA ASN A 168 8.91 6.66 -0.66
C ASN A 168 10.17 7.23 -1.34
N GLN A 169 11.12 7.76 -0.56
CA GLN A 169 12.36 8.34 -1.10
C GLN A 169 13.20 7.30 -1.89
N TYR A 170 13.24 6.05 -1.43
CA TYR A 170 13.95 4.98 -2.12
C TYR A 170 13.29 4.65 -3.46
N GLU A 171 11.96 4.52 -3.48
CA GLU A 171 11.18 4.28 -4.69
C GLU A 171 11.29 5.44 -5.69
N LEU A 172 11.41 6.69 -5.22
CA LEU A 172 11.76 7.82 -6.09
C LEU A 172 13.12 7.60 -6.78
N SER A 173 14.12 7.16 -6.04
CA SER A 173 15.44 6.86 -6.60
C SER A 173 15.37 5.76 -7.68
N GLU A 174 14.57 4.73 -7.45
CA GLU A 174 14.33 3.67 -8.45
C GLU A 174 13.63 4.19 -9.70
N ILE A 175 12.58 5.02 -9.55
CA ILE A 175 11.83 5.59 -10.69
C ILE A 175 12.76 6.40 -11.60
N PHE A 176 13.65 7.19 -11.01
CA PHE A 176 14.52 8.08 -11.77
C PHE A 176 15.88 7.46 -12.13
N GLY A 177 16.20 6.28 -11.61
CA GLY A 177 17.45 5.56 -11.89
C GLY A 177 18.68 6.25 -11.32
N GLN A 178 18.53 7.07 -10.28
CA GLN A 178 19.59 7.78 -9.58
C GLN A 178 19.21 8.03 -8.13
N GLU A 179 20.18 8.19 -7.26
CA GLU A 179 19.92 8.54 -5.87
C GLU A 179 19.22 9.90 -5.77
N VAL A 180 18.08 9.91 -5.07
CA VAL A 180 17.32 11.12 -4.75
C VAL A 180 17.59 11.47 -3.30
N LEU A 181 18.34 12.56 -3.08
CA LEU A 181 18.61 13.08 -1.75
C LEU A 181 17.34 13.72 -1.17
N GLU A 182 17.30 13.86 0.15
CA GLU A 182 16.14 14.40 0.85
C GLU A 182 15.74 15.80 0.37
N GLU A 183 16.69 16.68 0.21
CA GLU A 183 16.48 18.04 -0.31
C GLU A 183 15.97 18.09 -1.75
N GLN A 184 16.03 16.98 -2.46
CA GLN A 184 15.59 16.85 -3.85
C GLN A 184 14.18 16.24 -3.96
N VAL A 185 13.63 15.66 -2.88
CA VAL A 185 12.35 14.94 -2.91
C VAL A 185 11.24 15.80 -3.49
N GLU A 186 11.16 17.06 -3.10
CA GLU A 186 10.16 18.00 -3.62
C GLU A 186 10.25 18.16 -5.14
N GLU A 187 11.47 18.36 -5.67
CA GLU A 187 11.70 18.49 -7.11
C GLU A 187 11.23 17.22 -7.86
N TYR A 188 11.57 16.04 -7.32
CA TYR A 188 11.22 14.77 -7.96
C TYR A 188 9.73 14.45 -7.83
N ALA A 189 9.07 14.83 -6.75
CA ALA A 189 7.62 14.74 -6.62
C ALA A 189 6.92 15.63 -7.66
N CYS A 190 7.39 16.85 -7.87
CA CYS A 190 6.89 17.75 -8.93
C CYS A 190 7.11 17.19 -10.35
N LYS A 191 8.25 16.52 -10.58
CA LYS A 191 8.48 15.82 -11.86
C LYS A 191 7.44 14.73 -12.09
N LEU A 192 7.07 13.93 -11.07
CA LEU A 192 6.03 12.91 -11.20
C LEU A 192 4.65 13.53 -11.50
N VAL A 193 4.33 14.68 -10.90
CA VAL A 193 3.12 15.44 -11.27
C VAL A 193 3.17 15.86 -12.74
N SER A 194 4.29 16.41 -13.20
CA SER A 194 4.47 16.82 -14.60
C SER A 194 4.42 15.64 -15.58
N MET A 195 4.73 14.43 -15.14
CA MET A 195 4.66 13.19 -15.91
C MET A 195 3.24 12.59 -15.94
N GLY A 196 2.29 13.14 -15.18
CA GLY A 196 0.89 12.75 -15.26
C GLY A 196 0.17 12.44 -13.95
N ALA A 197 0.85 12.20 -12.85
CA ALA A 197 0.20 11.95 -11.56
C ALA A 197 -0.60 13.18 -11.10
N GLN A 198 -1.85 12.99 -10.66
CA GLN A 198 -2.66 14.11 -10.13
C GLN A 198 -2.25 14.50 -8.71
N ASN A 199 -1.89 13.52 -7.88
CA ASN A 199 -1.38 13.68 -6.53
C ASN A 199 -0.22 12.73 -6.29
N VAL A 200 0.86 13.22 -5.70
CA VAL A 200 2.05 12.46 -5.32
C VAL A 200 2.27 12.60 -3.83
N LEU A 201 1.99 11.56 -3.07
CA LEU A 201 2.19 11.48 -1.62
C LEU A 201 3.53 10.78 -1.36
N VAL A 202 4.57 11.53 -0.98
CA VAL A 202 5.88 10.95 -0.70
C VAL A 202 6.03 10.71 0.79
N SER A 203 6.21 9.46 1.20
CA SER A 203 6.50 9.12 2.60
C SER A 203 8.00 9.23 2.90
N LEU A 204 8.34 9.88 4.03
CA LEU A 204 9.71 10.20 4.47
C LEU A 204 10.05 9.53 5.82
N GLY A 205 9.33 8.46 6.18
CA GLY A 205 9.52 7.76 7.44
C GLY A 205 9.32 8.68 8.65
N THR A 206 10.29 8.73 9.54
CA THR A 206 10.24 9.56 10.77
C THR A 206 10.22 11.06 10.51
N LYS A 207 10.43 11.50 9.28
CA LYS A 207 10.37 12.92 8.89
C LYS A 207 8.98 13.33 8.39
N GLY A 208 8.04 12.39 8.29
CA GLY A 208 6.68 12.66 7.88
C GLY A 208 6.41 12.42 6.40
N ALA A 209 5.81 13.37 5.71
CA ALA A 209 5.48 13.23 4.30
C ALA A 209 5.34 14.57 3.58
N LEU A 210 5.39 14.48 2.26
CA LEU A 210 5.14 15.56 1.32
C LEU A 210 3.99 15.17 0.38
N LEU A 211 3.09 16.09 0.10
CA LEU A 211 2.08 15.96 -0.94
C LEU A 211 2.38 17.01 -2.03
N ALA A 212 2.57 16.54 -3.25
CA ALA A 212 2.69 17.39 -4.43
C ALA A 212 1.52 17.17 -5.41
N ASN A 213 0.92 18.26 -5.84
CA ASN A 213 -0.03 18.34 -6.94
C ASN A 213 0.13 19.70 -7.64
N GLN A 214 -0.89 20.55 -7.72
CA GLN A 214 -0.75 21.94 -8.18
C GLN A 214 0.01 22.81 -7.16
N LYS A 215 0.12 22.35 -5.94
CA LYS A 215 0.84 22.97 -4.82
C LYS A 215 1.68 21.90 -4.11
N ILE A 216 2.51 22.33 -3.19
CA ILE A 216 3.31 21.47 -2.35
C ILE A 216 2.91 21.69 -0.90
N PHE A 217 2.74 20.60 -0.19
CA PHE A 217 2.38 20.56 1.23
C PHE A 217 3.36 19.66 1.97
N HIS A 218 3.70 20.03 3.18
CA HIS A 218 4.59 19.27 4.06
C HIS A 218 3.89 18.97 5.39
N CYS A 219 4.17 17.83 5.95
CA CYS A 219 3.74 17.46 7.29
C CYS A 219 4.82 16.63 7.97
N ASN A 220 5.28 17.07 9.14
CA ASN A 220 6.23 16.34 9.95
C ASN A 220 5.56 15.16 10.66
N ALA A 221 6.30 14.06 10.82
CA ALA A 221 5.81 12.96 11.64
C ALA A 221 5.83 13.33 13.13
N PRO A 222 4.84 12.87 13.90
CA PRO A 222 4.87 12.98 15.36
C PRO A 222 5.96 12.06 15.93
N SER A 223 6.46 12.40 17.11
CA SER A 223 7.40 11.55 17.84
C SER A 223 6.68 10.36 18.46
N GLY A 224 7.28 9.17 18.40
CA GLY A 224 6.74 7.96 19.02
C GLY A 224 7.68 6.78 18.86
N GLU A 225 7.41 5.71 19.59
CA GLU A 225 8.16 4.45 19.46
C GLU A 225 7.62 3.61 18.31
N VAL A 226 8.47 3.30 17.35
CA VAL A 226 8.11 2.44 16.20
C VAL A 226 8.10 0.99 16.63
N LEU A 227 6.93 0.38 16.70
CA LEU A 227 6.73 -1.04 17.01
C LEU A 227 6.75 -1.91 15.75
N ASN A 228 6.09 -1.45 14.67
CA ASN A 228 6.00 -2.17 13.42
C ASN A 228 5.72 -1.20 12.25
N SER A 229 6.63 -1.08 11.29
CA SER A 229 6.47 -0.19 10.13
C SER A 229 5.57 -0.75 9.03
N VAL A 230 5.17 -2.03 9.12
CA VAL A 230 4.37 -2.71 8.09
C VAL A 230 2.98 -2.11 7.99
N GLY A 231 2.57 -1.74 6.78
CA GLY A 231 1.26 -1.17 6.52
C GLY A 231 1.14 0.32 6.80
N ALA A 232 2.17 0.98 7.36
CA ALA A 232 2.14 2.42 7.61
C ALA A 232 1.89 3.23 6.32
N GLY A 233 2.61 2.92 5.24
CA GLY A 233 2.39 3.54 3.94
C GLY A 233 1.01 3.24 3.34
N ASP A 234 0.53 2.00 3.48
CA ASP A 234 -0.79 1.58 3.02
C ASP A 234 -1.89 2.34 3.78
N SER A 235 -1.69 2.55 5.09
CA SER A 235 -2.56 3.34 5.95
C SER A 235 -2.62 4.81 5.56
N MET A 236 -1.49 5.39 5.12
CA MET A 236 -1.46 6.76 4.58
C MET A 236 -2.35 6.90 3.34
N VAL A 237 -2.31 5.93 2.42
CA VAL A 237 -3.20 5.92 1.23
C VAL A 237 -4.67 5.92 1.67
N ALA A 238 -5.04 5.06 2.61
CA ALA A 238 -6.41 4.98 3.11
C ALA A 238 -6.88 6.31 3.72
N ALA A 239 -6.08 6.92 4.59
CA ALA A 239 -6.43 8.18 5.24
C ALA A 239 -6.53 9.34 4.24
N PHE A 240 -5.61 9.42 3.26
CA PHE A 240 -5.71 10.40 2.17
C PHE A 240 -7.05 10.28 1.43
N LEU A 241 -7.42 9.06 1.04
CA LEU A 241 -8.65 8.81 0.32
C LEU A 241 -9.89 9.16 1.14
N VAL A 242 -9.92 8.80 2.43
CA VAL A 242 -11.03 9.15 3.32
C VAL A 242 -11.17 10.66 3.46
N SER A 243 -10.08 11.39 3.66
CA SER A 243 -10.07 12.85 3.72
C SER A 243 -10.61 13.48 2.44
N LYS A 244 -10.17 13.01 1.27
CA LYS A 244 -10.65 13.52 -0.02
C LYS A 244 -12.12 13.17 -0.29
N LEU A 245 -12.60 12.03 0.17
CA LEU A 245 -14.02 11.65 0.11
C LEU A 245 -14.89 12.48 1.06
N ASN A 246 -14.33 12.98 2.15
CA ASN A 246 -15.00 13.90 3.07
C ASN A 246 -14.98 15.37 2.58
N GLY A 247 -14.32 15.66 1.45
CA GLY A 247 -14.20 17.02 0.91
C GLY A 247 -13.17 17.89 1.65
N GLU A 248 -12.29 17.32 2.42
CA GLU A 248 -11.23 18.03 3.13
C GLU A 248 -10.15 18.54 2.17
N ASP A 249 -9.47 19.62 2.55
CA ASP A 249 -8.39 20.19 1.75
C ASP A 249 -7.12 19.30 1.76
N ASP A 250 -6.15 19.68 0.93
CA ASP A 250 -4.96 18.85 0.72
C ASP A 250 -4.03 18.84 1.94
N GLN A 251 -3.96 19.93 2.70
CA GLN A 251 -3.16 19.99 3.92
C GLN A 251 -3.73 19.05 5.00
N ILE A 252 -5.04 19.08 5.22
CA ILE A 252 -5.72 18.18 6.16
C ILE A 252 -5.58 16.73 5.71
N ALA A 253 -5.72 16.46 4.40
CA ALA A 253 -5.54 15.12 3.86
C ALA A 253 -4.13 14.58 4.09
N LEU A 254 -3.09 15.40 3.94
CA LEU A 254 -1.72 15.05 4.23
C LEU A 254 -1.51 14.79 5.73
N GLU A 255 -1.96 15.69 6.59
CA GLU A 255 -1.82 15.57 8.04
C GLU A 255 -2.48 14.30 8.59
N LYS A 256 -3.70 13.99 8.15
CA LYS A 256 -4.39 12.73 8.51
C LYS A 256 -3.69 11.51 7.95
N SER A 257 -3.08 11.61 6.76
CA SER A 257 -2.25 10.53 6.20
C SER A 257 -1.04 10.25 7.08
N VAL A 258 -0.34 11.30 7.50
CA VAL A 258 0.82 11.18 8.40
C VAL A 258 0.39 10.65 9.77
N ALA A 259 -0.71 11.14 10.34
CA ALA A 259 -1.26 10.65 11.60
C ALA A 259 -1.58 9.15 11.54
N MET A 260 -2.27 8.71 10.48
CA MET A 260 -2.65 7.29 10.31
C MET A 260 -1.42 6.39 10.08
N GLY A 261 -0.47 6.83 9.25
CA GLY A 261 0.78 6.10 9.02
C GLY A 261 1.61 5.98 10.29
N SER A 262 1.73 7.07 11.07
CA SER A 262 2.46 7.08 12.34
C SER A 262 1.76 6.25 13.42
N ALA A 263 0.44 6.37 13.57
CA ALA A 263 -0.33 5.55 14.50
C ALA A 263 -0.19 4.05 14.18
N THR A 264 -0.17 3.69 12.89
CA THR A 264 0.09 2.31 12.46
C THR A 264 1.52 1.88 12.81
N ALA A 265 2.52 2.74 12.59
CA ALA A 265 3.90 2.43 12.94
C ALA A 265 4.12 2.27 14.45
N PHE A 266 3.33 2.94 15.28
CA PHE A 266 3.35 2.84 16.75
C PHE A 266 2.46 1.72 17.30
N SER A 267 1.89 0.88 16.44
CA SER A 267 1.01 -0.24 16.78
C SER A 267 1.58 -1.55 16.25
N TYR A 268 1.11 -2.69 16.77
CA TYR A 268 1.47 -4.02 16.24
C TYR A 268 0.73 -4.38 14.94
N GLY A 269 -0.29 -3.62 14.56
CA GLY A 269 -1.09 -3.79 13.36
C GLY A 269 -1.57 -2.46 12.80
N ILE A 270 -2.51 -2.49 11.86
CA ILE A 270 -3.12 -1.27 11.32
C ILE A 270 -3.88 -0.54 12.44
N ALA A 271 -3.59 0.74 12.63
CA ALA A 271 -4.17 1.54 13.71
C ALA A 271 -5.70 1.68 13.60
N GLU A 272 -6.37 1.71 14.76
CA GLU A 272 -7.78 2.02 14.87
C GLU A 272 -8.02 3.54 14.84
N GLN A 273 -9.24 3.95 14.45
CA GLN A 273 -9.63 5.37 14.33
C GLN A 273 -9.30 6.20 15.57
N GLU A 274 -9.52 5.66 16.77
CA GLU A 274 -9.29 6.39 18.03
C GLU A 274 -7.82 6.79 18.19
N ALA A 275 -6.89 5.90 17.91
CA ALA A 275 -5.46 6.18 17.98
C ALA A 275 -5.05 7.26 16.96
N VAL A 276 -5.63 7.22 15.76
CA VAL A 276 -5.39 8.22 14.72
C VAL A 276 -5.90 9.59 15.13
N ASP A 277 -7.11 9.66 15.69
CA ASP A 277 -7.73 10.92 16.14
C ASP A 277 -6.96 11.58 17.28
N ILE A 278 -6.42 10.78 18.20
CA ILE A 278 -5.57 11.28 19.28
C ILE A 278 -4.30 11.88 18.69
N LEU A 279 -3.60 11.13 17.86
CA LEU A 279 -2.34 11.55 17.28
C LEU A 279 -2.49 12.77 16.35
N TYR A 280 -3.53 12.79 15.53
CA TYR A 280 -3.87 13.95 14.69
C TYR A 280 -4.08 15.22 15.51
N LYS A 281 -4.85 15.15 16.60
CA LYS A 281 -5.07 16.29 17.50
C LYS A 281 -3.78 16.80 18.16
N GLU A 282 -2.81 15.93 18.40
CA GLU A 282 -1.51 16.33 18.93
C GLU A 282 -0.65 17.03 17.87
N MET A 283 -0.73 16.59 16.61
CA MET A 283 0.05 17.14 15.49
C MET A 283 -0.40 18.54 15.06
N VAL A 284 -1.69 18.87 15.20
CA VAL A 284 -2.26 20.15 14.70
C VAL A 284 -2.45 21.20 15.81
N LYS A 285 -1.92 20.96 17.01
CA LYS A 285 -1.87 21.94 18.11
C LYS A 285 -0.71 22.92 17.91
#